data_06275271ffb6d98f63bc5efd425d821b
#
_entry.id   06275271ffb6d98f63bc5efd425d821b
#
_cell.length_a   1.000
_cell.length_b   1.000
_cell.length_c   1.000
_cell.angle_alpha   90.00
_cell.angle_beta   90.00
_cell.angle_gamma   90.00
#
_symmetry.space_group_name_H-M   'P 1'
#
loop_
_entity.id
_entity.type
_entity.pdbx_description
1 polymer ?
#
loop_
_entity_poly.entity_id
_entity_poly.type
_entity_poly.pdbx_seq_one_letter_code
_entity_poly.pdbx_strand_id
1 'polypeptide(L)'
;MAAGDSIRFSMFPRTQPPPDFVARVVEAFRSHTDQIATEPRDKGLMSDEVLQVIGPDLARLGFQVESGKGRGQKIERPVFFGENGLPTLKYEIDAYHPDWKCGLEVEAGRALGGGNAIYRDLVQAAVMVDVDVLIIGIPNVYRFLNAGKPAAHRDYEKSRQLAEAIYGHDRLRLPYQLVLIGY
;
A
#
# COMPACT_ATOMS: atom_id res chain seq x y z
N MET A 1 -17.22 24.94 1.29
CA MET A 1 -16.49 24.18 2.31
C MET A 1 -15.23 23.69 1.65
N ALA A 2 -14.05 24.06 2.16
CA ALA A 2 -12.79 23.51 1.66
C ALA A 2 -12.89 22.00 1.74
N ALA A 3 -12.49 21.26 0.69
CA ALA A 3 -12.35 19.83 0.72
C ALA A 3 -11.41 19.51 1.88
N GLY A 4 -11.97 19.00 2.99
CA GLY A 4 -11.17 18.60 4.14
C GLY A 4 -10.13 17.61 3.66
N ASP A 5 -8.93 17.69 4.22
CA ASP A 5 -7.81 16.78 3.92
C ASP A 5 -8.33 15.33 3.90
N SER A 6 -8.55 14.80 2.70
CA SER A 6 -9.08 13.45 2.52
C SER A 6 -8.01 12.39 2.78
N ILE A 7 -6.72 12.80 2.78
CA ILE A 7 -5.60 11.90 3.04
C ILE A 7 -5.42 11.73 4.54
N ARG A 8 -5.49 10.52 5.01
CA ARG A 8 -5.29 10.13 6.40
C ARG A 8 -4.43 8.88 6.48
N PHE A 9 -3.77 8.65 7.59
CA PHE A 9 -3.03 7.42 7.78
C PHE A 9 -3.21 6.82 9.18
N SER A 10 -2.96 5.55 9.30
CA SER A 10 -2.88 4.81 10.55
C SER A 10 -1.66 3.90 10.51
N MET A 11 -0.96 3.77 11.64
CA MET A 11 0.21 2.92 11.75
C MET A 11 0.02 1.84 12.80
N PHE A 12 0.63 0.70 12.59
CA PHE A 12 0.61 -0.45 13.47
C PHE A 12 2.03 -1.04 13.64
N PRO A 13 2.38 -1.52 14.87
CA PRO A 13 1.57 -1.46 16.08
C PRO A 13 1.36 -0.01 16.56
N ARG A 14 0.21 0.30 17.14
CA ARG A 14 -0.13 1.65 17.63
C ARG A 14 0.69 2.11 18.85
N THR A 15 1.50 1.22 19.39
CA THR A 15 2.40 1.48 20.53
C THR A 15 3.73 2.11 20.12
N GLN A 16 3.96 2.29 18.81
CA GLN A 16 5.20 2.87 18.28
C GLN A 16 4.88 4.14 17.49
N PRO A 17 5.74 5.17 17.56
CA PRO A 17 5.59 6.35 16.72
C PRO A 17 5.91 6.00 15.25
N PRO A 18 5.29 6.69 14.28
CA PRO A 18 5.66 6.53 12.87
C PRO A 18 7.10 6.99 12.65
N PRO A 19 7.89 6.28 11.81
CA PRO A 19 9.17 6.78 11.33
C PRO A 19 9.02 8.14 10.62
N ASP A 20 10.02 9.01 10.73
CA ASP A 20 9.98 10.38 10.20
C ASP A 20 9.67 10.47 8.70
N PHE A 21 10.08 9.45 7.94
CA PHE A 21 9.84 9.41 6.50
C PHE A 21 8.36 9.18 6.13
N VAL A 22 7.55 8.62 7.02
CA VAL A 22 6.12 8.33 6.76
C VAL A 22 5.39 9.63 6.39
N ALA A 23 5.67 10.73 7.09
CA ALA A 23 5.07 12.03 6.77
C ALA A 23 5.35 12.48 5.33
N ARG A 24 6.57 12.20 4.82
CA ARG A 24 6.95 12.54 3.44
C ARG A 24 6.22 11.68 2.41
N VAL A 25 6.01 10.40 2.71
CA VAL A 25 5.22 9.52 1.84
C VAL A 25 3.74 9.91 1.85
N VAL A 26 3.18 10.23 3.01
CA VAL A 26 1.79 10.74 3.13
C VAL A 26 1.63 12.03 2.31
N GLU A 27 2.63 12.91 2.30
CA GLU A 27 2.61 14.14 1.49
C GLU A 27 2.62 13.86 -0.01
N ALA A 28 3.30 12.81 -0.47
CA ALA A 28 3.23 12.37 -1.87
C ALA A 28 1.80 12.01 -2.30
N PHE A 29 1.01 11.37 -1.42
CA PHE A 29 -0.42 11.15 -1.68
C PHE A 29 -1.23 12.45 -1.60
N ARG A 30 -0.95 13.30 -0.59
CA ARG A 30 -1.69 14.56 -0.37
C ARG A 30 -1.57 15.53 -1.53
N SER A 31 -0.37 15.65 -2.11
CA SER A 31 -0.08 16.52 -3.25
C SER A 31 -0.90 16.17 -4.50
N HIS A 32 -1.44 14.96 -4.56
CA HIS A 32 -2.21 14.45 -5.68
C HIS A 32 -3.67 14.10 -5.34
N THR A 33 -4.18 14.57 -4.21
CA THR A 33 -5.53 14.25 -3.73
C THR A 33 -6.59 14.45 -4.81
N ASP A 34 -6.57 15.55 -5.55
CA ASP A 34 -7.55 15.85 -6.60
C ASP A 34 -7.50 14.84 -7.75
N GLN A 35 -6.36 14.20 -7.98
CA GLN A 35 -6.14 13.23 -9.05
C GLN A 35 -6.48 11.80 -8.62
N ILE A 36 -6.27 11.43 -7.36
CA ILE A 36 -6.44 10.05 -6.88
C ILE A 36 -7.71 9.82 -6.05
N ALA A 37 -8.32 10.88 -5.47
CA ALA A 37 -9.53 10.75 -4.67
C ALA A 37 -10.67 10.08 -5.46
N THR A 38 -11.36 9.17 -4.81
CA THR A 38 -12.43 8.39 -5.42
C THR A 38 -13.82 8.95 -5.15
N GLU A 39 -13.99 9.75 -4.09
CA GLU A 39 -15.28 10.32 -3.70
C GLU A 39 -15.97 11.14 -4.82
N PRO A 40 -15.26 11.99 -5.59
CA PRO A 40 -15.89 12.77 -6.67
C PRO A 40 -16.13 11.96 -7.94
N ARG A 41 -15.76 10.67 -7.98
CA ARG A 41 -15.83 9.83 -9.19
C ARG A 41 -16.96 8.83 -9.11
N ASP A 42 -17.54 8.48 -10.27
CA ASP A 42 -18.50 7.35 -10.37
C ASP A 42 -17.80 6.00 -10.28
N LYS A 43 -16.53 5.95 -10.72
CA LYS A 43 -15.65 4.78 -10.64
C LYS A 43 -14.25 5.21 -10.20
N GLY A 44 -13.66 4.52 -9.22
CA GLY A 44 -12.29 4.73 -8.77
C GLY A 44 -11.25 4.41 -9.85
N LEU A 45 -10.06 4.97 -9.69
CA LEU A 45 -8.88 4.61 -10.48
C LEU A 45 -8.44 3.17 -10.20
N MET A 46 -7.70 2.59 -11.14
CA MET A 46 -6.99 1.32 -10.90
C MET A 46 -5.69 1.56 -10.13
N SER A 47 -5.17 0.55 -9.45
CA SER A 47 -3.92 0.64 -8.67
C SER A 47 -2.75 1.20 -9.51
N ASP A 48 -2.57 0.67 -10.72
CA ASP A 48 -1.53 1.12 -11.65
C ASP A 48 -1.67 2.63 -11.99
N GLU A 49 -2.90 3.13 -12.12
CA GLU A 49 -3.16 4.55 -12.42
C GLU A 49 -2.82 5.45 -11.22
N VAL A 50 -3.17 5.02 -10.01
CA VAL A 50 -2.78 5.72 -8.78
C VAL A 50 -1.26 5.73 -8.63
N LEU A 51 -0.61 4.58 -8.83
CA LEU A 51 0.84 4.47 -8.76
C LEU A 51 1.54 5.37 -9.80
N GLN A 52 1.01 5.48 -11.02
CA GLN A 52 1.53 6.39 -12.04
C GLN A 52 1.47 7.86 -11.60
N VAL A 53 0.41 8.25 -10.89
CA VAL A 53 0.24 9.62 -10.41
C VAL A 53 1.22 9.96 -9.30
N ILE A 54 1.37 9.11 -8.28
CA ILE A 54 2.23 9.37 -7.11
C ILE A 54 3.69 8.94 -7.34
N GLY A 55 3.95 8.09 -8.33
CA GLY A 55 5.25 7.49 -8.59
C GLY A 55 6.41 8.48 -8.75
N PRO A 56 6.25 9.60 -9.50
CA PRO A 56 7.30 10.61 -9.59
C PRO A 56 7.72 11.22 -8.25
N ASP A 57 6.77 11.40 -7.31
CA ASP A 57 7.07 11.90 -5.98
C ASP A 57 7.75 10.83 -5.12
N LEU A 58 7.29 9.58 -5.19
CA LEU A 58 7.96 8.46 -4.55
C LEU A 58 9.40 8.30 -5.05
N ALA A 59 9.64 8.40 -6.36
CA ALA A 59 10.97 8.33 -6.94
C ALA A 59 11.89 9.47 -6.45
N ARG A 60 11.36 10.68 -6.29
CA ARG A 60 12.10 11.81 -5.69
C ARG A 60 12.46 11.59 -4.22
N LEU A 61 11.66 10.79 -3.51
CA LEU A 61 11.97 10.37 -2.14
C LEU A 61 13.02 9.26 -2.08
N GLY A 62 13.35 8.61 -3.21
CA GLY A 62 14.34 7.53 -3.30
C GLY A 62 13.75 6.13 -3.48
N PHE A 63 12.43 6.01 -3.66
CA PHE A 63 11.81 4.74 -4.00
C PHE A 63 12.19 4.29 -5.41
N GLN A 64 12.48 3.02 -5.56
CA GLN A 64 12.37 2.30 -6.80
C GLN A 64 10.88 2.04 -7.02
N VAL A 65 10.32 2.47 -8.14
CA VAL A 65 8.88 2.36 -8.44
C VAL A 65 8.69 1.46 -9.65
N GLU A 66 7.71 0.56 -9.58
CA GLU A 66 7.33 -0.26 -10.74
C GLU A 66 6.96 0.65 -11.93
N SER A 67 7.53 0.34 -13.10
CA SER A 67 7.31 1.14 -14.32
C SER A 67 6.43 0.45 -15.36
N GLY A 68 5.97 -0.77 -15.08
CA GLY A 68 5.11 -1.56 -15.97
C GLY A 68 5.10 -3.04 -15.64
N LYS A 69 4.41 -3.83 -16.47
CA LYS A 69 4.19 -5.28 -16.24
C LYS A 69 5.25 -6.18 -16.90
N GLY A 70 6.19 -5.60 -17.63
CA GLY A 70 7.26 -6.34 -18.31
C GLY A 70 8.34 -6.82 -17.35
N ARG A 71 9.06 -7.87 -17.77
CA ARG A 71 10.24 -8.37 -17.05
C ARG A 71 11.28 -7.24 -16.94
N GLY A 72 11.75 -6.94 -15.72
CA GLY A 72 12.69 -5.84 -15.44
C GLY A 72 12.03 -4.49 -15.15
N GLN A 73 10.69 -4.40 -15.24
CA GLN A 73 9.91 -3.22 -14.84
C GLN A 73 9.31 -3.39 -13.44
N LYS A 74 9.36 -4.61 -12.90
CA LYS A 74 8.87 -4.99 -11.58
C LYS A 74 9.95 -4.80 -10.52
N ILE A 75 9.52 -4.45 -9.32
CA ILE A 75 10.39 -4.41 -8.15
C ILE A 75 10.23 -5.74 -7.42
N GLU A 76 11.29 -6.53 -7.38
CA GLU A 76 11.30 -7.84 -6.73
C GLU A 76 12.09 -7.78 -5.42
N ARG A 77 11.52 -8.34 -4.34
CA ARG A 77 12.21 -8.46 -3.03
C ARG A 77 12.48 -9.92 -2.68
N PRO A 78 13.68 -10.22 -2.15
CA PRO A 78 14.06 -11.59 -1.84
C PRO A 78 13.28 -12.14 -0.64
N VAL A 79 12.99 -13.44 -0.71
CA VAL A 79 12.37 -14.23 0.38
C VAL A 79 13.35 -15.27 0.88
N PHE A 80 13.97 -16.02 -0.02
CA PHE A 80 14.97 -17.03 0.30
C PHE A 80 16.23 -16.86 -0.54
N PHE A 81 17.34 -17.24 0.07
CA PHE A 81 18.64 -17.34 -0.60
C PHE A 81 19.05 -18.80 -0.68
N GLY A 82 19.47 -19.22 -1.86
CA GLY A 82 20.02 -20.53 -2.12
C GLY A 82 21.55 -20.57 -1.99
N GLU A 83 22.18 -21.53 -2.67
CA GLU A 83 23.63 -21.65 -2.75
C GLU A 83 24.25 -20.37 -3.30
N ASN A 84 25.43 -20.03 -2.78
CA ASN A 84 26.20 -18.83 -3.14
C ASN A 84 25.45 -17.50 -2.84
N GLY A 85 24.45 -17.50 -1.97
CA GLY A 85 23.71 -16.31 -1.58
C GLY A 85 22.81 -15.73 -2.67
N LEU A 86 22.47 -16.49 -3.72
CA LEU A 86 21.57 -16.02 -4.76
C LEU A 86 20.10 -16.16 -4.34
N PRO A 87 19.25 -15.13 -4.55
CA PRO A 87 17.83 -15.23 -4.26
C PRO A 87 17.15 -16.32 -5.10
N THR A 88 16.48 -17.27 -4.44
CA THR A 88 15.76 -18.39 -5.09
C THR A 88 14.26 -18.18 -5.13
N LEU A 89 13.71 -17.37 -4.21
CA LEU A 89 12.33 -16.92 -4.22
C LEU A 89 12.28 -15.42 -3.99
N LYS A 90 11.45 -14.76 -4.79
CA LYS A 90 11.19 -13.32 -4.69
C LYS A 90 9.71 -13.06 -4.86
N TYR A 91 9.20 -11.99 -4.26
CA TYR A 91 7.88 -11.45 -4.54
C TYR A 91 7.97 -10.03 -5.10
N GLU A 92 6.98 -9.68 -5.91
CA GLU A 92 6.84 -8.33 -6.48
C GLU A 92 6.25 -7.38 -5.43
N ILE A 93 6.61 -6.10 -5.55
CA ILE A 93 6.06 -4.99 -4.78
C ILE A 93 5.98 -3.75 -5.68
N ASP A 94 4.99 -2.89 -5.51
CA ASP A 94 4.77 -1.72 -6.36
C ASP A 94 5.89 -0.68 -6.26
N ALA A 95 6.41 -0.45 -5.04
CA ALA A 95 7.58 0.39 -4.84
C ALA A 95 8.38 -0.05 -3.60
N TYR A 96 9.71 0.22 -3.61
CA TYR A 96 10.61 -0.13 -2.52
C TYR A 96 11.69 0.94 -2.30
N HIS A 97 11.88 1.32 -1.04
CA HIS A 97 12.96 2.22 -0.63
C HIS A 97 14.06 1.44 0.11
N PRO A 98 15.27 1.34 -0.46
CA PRO A 98 16.33 0.47 0.08
C PRO A 98 16.84 0.91 1.46
N ASP A 99 17.08 2.22 1.65
CA ASP A 99 17.65 2.71 2.92
C ASP A 99 16.64 2.65 4.07
N TRP A 100 15.35 2.81 3.78
CA TRP A 100 14.27 2.72 4.77
C TRP A 100 13.74 1.30 4.94
N LYS A 101 14.18 0.38 4.08
CA LYS A 101 13.62 -0.97 3.97
C LYS A 101 12.09 -0.94 3.98
N CYS A 102 11.57 -0.03 3.18
CA CYS A 102 10.15 0.27 3.13
C CYS A 102 9.55 -0.21 1.81
N GLY A 103 8.62 -1.14 1.92
CA GLY A 103 7.78 -1.56 0.81
C GLY A 103 6.52 -0.70 0.72
N LEU A 104 6.03 -0.48 -0.49
CA LEU A 104 4.76 0.22 -0.73
C LEU A 104 3.94 -0.55 -1.76
N GLU A 105 2.66 -0.73 -1.44
CA GLU A 105 1.61 -1.30 -2.30
C GLU A 105 0.48 -0.30 -2.46
N VAL A 106 -0.15 -0.30 -3.62
CA VAL A 106 -1.35 0.50 -3.90
C VAL A 106 -2.50 -0.44 -4.24
N GLU A 107 -3.54 -0.43 -3.41
CA GLU A 107 -4.73 -1.21 -3.64
C GLU A 107 -5.92 -0.31 -3.99
N ALA A 108 -6.54 -0.58 -5.14
CA ALA A 108 -7.70 0.15 -5.61
C ALA A 108 -8.86 -0.83 -5.85
N GLY A 109 -9.72 -0.97 -4.84
CA GLY A 109 -10.96 -1.75 -4.91
C GLY A 109 -10.83 -3.26 -4.77
N ARG A 110 -9.62 -3.79 -4.61
CA ARG A 110 -9.38 -5.22 -4.37
C ARG A 110 -8.87 -5.53 -2.97
N ALA A 111 -8.64 -4.51 -2.14
CA ALA A 111 -8.09 -4.68 -0.80
C ALA A 111 -8.86 -5.73 0.01
N LEU A 112 -10.19 -5.58 0.12
CA LEU A 112 -11.08 -6.50 0.83
C LEU A 112 -12.31 -6.92 0.00
N GLY A 113 -12.47 -6.37 -1.21
CA GLY A 113 -13.54 -6.71 -2.14
C GLY A 113 -13.03 -7.59 -3.28
N GLY A 114 -13.69 -8.72 -3.57
CA GLY A 114 -13.46 -9.50 -4.80
C GLY A 114 -12.08 -10.15 -5.00
N GLY A 115 -11.08 -9.89 -4.15
CA GLY A 115 -9.72 -10.42 -4.32
C GLY A 115 -8.94 -10.59 -3.02
N ASN A 116 -9.35 -9.91 -1.94
CA ASN A 116 -8.66 -9.94 -0.66
C ASN A 116 -7.14 -9.66 -0.77
N ALA A 117 -6.76 -8.75 -1.66
CA ALA A 117 -5.36 -8.49 -2.01
C ALA A 117 -4.53 -8.09 -0.78
N ILE A 118 -5.11 -7.34 0.15
CA ILE A 118 -4.42 -6.94 1.39
C ILE A 118 -3.84 -8.12 2.18
N TYR A 119 -4.53 -9.27 2.22
CA TYR A 119 -4.00 -10.45 2.93
C TYR A 119 -2.77 -11.02 2.23
N ARG A 120 -2.78 -11.04 0.89
CA ARG A 120 -1.64 -11.46 0.09
C ARG A 120 -0.44 -10.55 0.37
N ASP A 121 -0.63 -9.24 0.32
CA ASP A 121 0.42 -8.24 0.48
C ASP A 121 1.01 -8.29 1.90
N LEU A 122 0.16 -8.42 2.93
CA LEU A 122 0.62 -8.60 4.30
C LEU A 122 1.46 -9.88 4.48
N VAL A 123 1.03 -11.01 3.88
CA VAL A 123 1.77 -12.28 3.99
C VAL A 123 3.06 -12.25 3.15
N GLN A 124 3.02 -11.70 1.94
CA GLN A 124 4.22 -11.57 1.10
C GLN A 124 5.28 -10.68 1.76
N ALA A 125 4.88 -9.52 2.30
CA ALA A 125 5.79 -8.65 3.02
C ALA A 125 6.35 -9.32 4.29
N ALA A 126 5.59 -10.16 4.97
CA ALA A 126 6.04 -10.87 6.18
C ALA A 126 7.18 -11.87 5.92
N VAL A 127 7.34 -12.31 4.69
CA VAL A 127 8.43 -13.23 4.30
C VAL A 127 9.51 -12.57 3.46
N MET A 128 9.35 -11.33 3.03
CA MET A 128 10.41 -10.54 2.41
C MET A 128 11.44 -10.16 3.47
N VAL A 129 12.72 -10.54 3.25
CA VAL A 129 13.75 -10.43 4.29
C VAL A 129 14.24 -9.01 4.57
N ASP A 130 13.84 -8.05 3.76
CA ASP A 130 14.32 -6.67 3.81
C ASP A 130 13.19 -5.63 3.82
N VAL A 131 12.00 -6.02 4.27
CA VAL A 131 10.88 -5.11 4.51
C VAL A 131 10.66 -4.94 6.00
N ASP A 132 11.10 -3.80 6.54
CA ASP A 132 10.92 -3.43 7.96
C ASP A 132 9.68 -2.53 8.14
N VAL A 133 9.21 -1.87 7.07
CA VAL A 133 7.97 -1.09 7.03
C VAL A 133 7.21 -1.42 5.75
N LEU A 134 5.92 -1.73 5.86
CA LEU A 134 5.01 -1.85 4.72
C LEU A 134 4.02 -0.70 4.72
N ILE A 135 3.92 0.03 3.62
CA ILE A 135 2.91 1.06 3.38
C ILE A 135 1.89 0.50 2.39
N ILE A 136 0.59 0.62 2.69
CA ILE A 136 -0.47 0.26 1.74
C ILE A 136 -1.36 1.49 1.53
N GLY A 137 -1.38 2.01 0.30
CA GLY A 137 -2.31 3.03 -0.15
C GLY A 137 -3.66 2.41 -0.49
N ILE A 138 -4.75 2.89 0.14
CA ILE A 138 -6.09 2.30 0.01
C ILE A 138 -7.12 3.42 -0.15
N PRO A 139 -8.06 3.36 -1.11
CA PRO A 139 -9.11 4.37 -1.22
C PRO A 139 -9.97 4.42 0.05
N ASN A 140 -10.28 5.63 0.50
CA ASN A 140 -11.21 5.85 1.61
C ASN A 140 -12.56 5.19 1.31
N VAL A 141 -13.06 5.45 0.10
CA VAL A 141 -14.28 4.86 -0.44
C VAL A 141 -14.01 4.44 -1.88
N TYR A 142 -14.03 3.16 -2.17
CA TYR A 142 -13.93 2.67 -3.52
C TYR A 142 -15.32 2.55 -4.15
N ARG A 143 -15.53 3.21 -5.29
CA ARG A 143 -16.79 3.19 -6.05
C ARG A 143 -16.66 2.31 -7.27
N PHE A 144 -17.70 1.54 -7.57
CA PHE A 144 -17.74 0.60 -8.69
C PHE A 144 -19.19 0.35 -9.13
N LEU A 145 -19.34 -0.31 -10.27
CA LEU A 145 -20.65 -0.78 -10.74
C LEU A 145 -20.80 -2.26 -10.42
N ASN A 146 -21.88 -2.61 -9.70
CA ASN A 146 -22.27 -4.00 -9.45
C ASN A 146 -23.58 -4.28 -10.19
N ALA A 147 -23.54 -5.16 -11.18
CA ALA A 147 -24.66 -5.46 -12.07
C ALA A 147 -25.34 -4.19 -12.64
N GLY A 148 -24.51 -3.20 -13.05
CA GLY A 148 -24.96 -1.93 -13.60
C GLY A 148 -25.48 -0.91 -12.58
N LYS A 149 -25.47 -1.24 -11.29
CA LYS A 149 -25.88 -0.31 -10.21
C LYS A 149 -24.66 0.23 -9.46
N PRO A 150 -24.66 1.54 -9.11
CA PRO A 150 -23.60 2.11 -8.27
C PRO A 150 -23.48 1.39 -6.94
N ALA A 151 -22.25 1.04 -6.57
CA ALA A 151 -21.91 0.43 -5.29
C ALA A 151 -20.62 1.07 -4.75
N ALA A 152 -20.39 0.97 -3.44
CA ALA A 152 -19.21 1.51 -2.81
C ALA A 152 -18.78 0.66 -1.62
N HIS A 153 -17.46 0.60 -1.41
CA HIS A 153 -16.84 -0.01 -0.23
C HIS A 153 -16.01 1.03 0.53
N ARG A 154 -16.05 0.99 1.85
CA ARG A 154 -15.18 1.78 2.73
C ARG A 154 -13.91 0.98 3.01
N ASP A 155 -13.03 0.89 2.00
CA ASP A 155 -11.90 -0.04 2.03
C ASP A 155 -10.86 0.36 3.08
N TYR A 156 -10.52 1.63 3.21
CA TYR A 156 -9.60 2.09 4.25
C TYR A 156 -10.06 1.72 5.66
N GLU A 157 -11.31 1.99 6.00
CA GLU A 157 -11.83 1.72 7.35
C GLU A 157 -11.83 0.22 7.67
N LYS A 158 -12.23 -0.62 6.72
CA LYS A 158 -12.20 -2.07 6.89
C LYS A 158 -10.76 -2.60 7.00
N SER A 159 -9.84 -2.07 6.20
CA SER A 159 -8.42 -2.44 6.26
C SER A 159 -7.79 -2.03 7.60
N ARG A 160 -8.18 -0.89 8.14
CA ARG A 160 -7.77 -0.43 9.46
C ARG A 160 -8.25 -1.38 10.56
N GLN A 161 -9.53 -1.80 10.52
CA GLN A 161 -10.07 -2.78 11.45
C GLN A 161 -9.37 -4.14 11.35
N LEU A 162 -9.04 -4.59 10.13
CA LEU A 162 -8.24 -5.78 9.92
C LEU A 162 -6.85 -5.66 10.56
N ALA A 163 -6.16 -4.55 10.32
CA ALA A 163 -4.85 -4.31 10.90
C ALA A 163 -4.88 -4.24 12.44
N GLU A 164 -5.92 -3.62 13.01
CA GLU A 164 -6.15 -3.64 14.46
C GLU A 164 -6.30 -5.06 15.02
N ALA A 165 -7.07 -5.91 14.32
CA ALA A 165 -7.25 -7.30 14.73
C ALA A 165 -5.94 -8.09 14.66
N ILE A 166 -5.15 -7.92 13.59
CA ILE A 166 -3.87 -8.63 13.39
C ILE A 166 -2.84 -8.19 14.43
N TYR A 167 -2.61 -6.89 14.60
CA TYR A 167 -1.58 -6.36 15.48
C TYR A 167 -1.99 -6.36 16.96
N GLY A 168 -3.29 -6.42 17.25
CA GLY A 168 -3.83 -6.54 18.60
C GLY A 168 -3.96 -7.97 19.13
N HIS A 169 -3.66 -8.99 18.30
CA HIS A 169 -3.85 -10.39 18.68
C HIS A 169 -2.53 -11.10 18.93
N ASP A 170 -2.43 -11.82 20.06
CA ASP A 170 -1.19 -12.50 20.49
C ASP A 170 -0.76 -13.68 19.60
N ARG A 171 -1.67 -14.23 18.80
CA ARG A 171 -1.40 -15.41 17.96
C ARG A 171 -0.67 -15.10 16.67
N LEU A 172 -0.72 -13.85 16.20
CA LEU A 172 -0.10 -13.43 14.96
C LEU A 172 0.84 -12.26 15.22
N ARG A 173 2.08 -12.39 14.76
CA ARG A 173 3.07 -11.30 14.84
C ARG A 173 3.66 -11.08 13.47
N LEU A 174 3.39 -9.93 12.88
CA LEU A 174 4.06 -9.50 11.67
C LEU A 174 5.43 -8.89 12.03
N PRO A 175 6.48 -9.18 11.24
CA PRO A 175 7.85 -8.75 11.54
C PRO A 175 8.15 -7.31 11.15
N TYR A 176 7.17 -6.55 10.68
CA TYR A 176 7.31 -5.19 10.17
C TYR A 176 6.25 -4.25 10.76
N GLN A 177 6.49 -2.96 10.62
CA GLN A 177 5.49 -1.92 10.89
C GLN A 177 4.59 -1.75 9.67
N LEU A 178 3.28 -1.65 9.88
CA LEU A 178 2.30 -1.40 8.82
C LEU A 178 1.80 0.03 8.86
N VAL A 179 1.82 0.72 7.73
CA VAL A 179 1.20 2.03 7.54
C VAL A 179 0.08 1.90 6.50
N LEU A 180 -1.13 2.23 6.87
CA LEU A 180 -2.25 2.35 5.93
C LEU A 180 -2.45 3.83 5.60
N ILE A 181 -2.42 4.18 4.32
CA ILE A 181 -2.72 5.54 3.82
C ILE A 181 -4.07 5.49 3.13
N GLY A 182 -5.05 6.25 3.65
CA GLY A 182 -6.35 6.42 3.04
C GLY A 182 -6.34 7.62 2.07
N TYR A 183 -6.69 7.39 0.82
CA TYR A 183 -6.78 8.44 -0.22
C TYR A 183 -8.15 8.51 -0.87
#